data_5e218a7011ea09cd560b57f533616c40
#
_entry.id   5e218a7011ea09cd560b57f533616c40
#
_cell.length_a   1.000
_cell.length_b   1.000
_cell.length_c   1.000
_cell.angle_alpha   90.00
_cell.angle_beta   90.00
_cell.angle_gamma   90.00
#
_symmetry.space_group_name_H-M   'P 1'
#
loop_
_entity.id
_entity.type
_entity.pdbx_description
1 polymer ?
#
loop_
_entity_poly.entity_id
_entity_poly.type
_entity_poly.pdbx_seq_one_letter_code
_entity_poly.pdbx_strand_id
1 'polypeptide(L)'
;LWGSHAWRNRLIEECHVLIEPTGKENSAANGKSERSIGVLGVQAQLLLCMSALDLIFWCFAILHGCLLLNLRPRADGRLCPFSEIFGVDAMANAIRIFGSLVYQVDRRYTRRRPDSATRKGIWLGLHGTPQICVFMDQLTKRFNYGHHYIVDEFDLHKLPCDRSPAARMLAGDP
;
A
#
# COMPACT_ATOMS: atom_id res chain seq x y z
N LEU A 1 4.50 -23.91 7.34
CA LEU A 1 4.64 -23.54 5.90
C LEU A 1 5.91 -22.76 5.58
N TRP A 2 6.48 -22.00 6.52
CA TRP A 2 7.68 -21.15 6.32
C TRP A 2 9.01 -21.93 6.40
N GLY A 3 8.99 -23.20 6.67
CA GLY A 3 10.18 -24.02 6.88
C GLY A 3 10.50 -25.06 5.79
N SER A 4 9.76 -25.09 4.68
CA SER A 4 10.03 -26.07 3.64
C SER A 4 11.33 -25.74 2.90
N HIS A 5 12.23 -26.73 2.77
CA HIS A 5 13.47 -26.59 2.02
C HIS A 5 13.21 -26.14 0.56
N ALA A 6 12.11 -26.59 -0.04
CA ALA A 6 11.71 -26.21 -1.40
C ALA A 6 11.50 -24.70 -1.56
N TRP A 7 10.86 -24.04 -0.59
CA TRP A 7 10.64 -22.58 -0.63
C TRP A 7 11.96 -21.81 -0.49
N ARG A 8 12.86 -22.25 0.39
CA ARG A 8 14.19 -21.64 0.55
C ARG A 8 15.01 -21.74 -0.72
N ASN A 9 15.07 -22.94 -1.32
CA ASN A 9 15.81 -23.16 -2.56
C ASN A 9 15.28 -22.27 -3.67
N ARG A 10 13.97 -22.14 -3.78
CA ARG A 10 13.34 -21.26 -4.77
C ARG A 10 13.72 -19.80 -4.59
N LEU A 11 13.77 -19.28 -3.39
CA LEU A 11 14.21 -17.90 -3.13
C LEU A 11 15.70 -17.68 -3.46
N ILE A 12 16.55 -18.65 -3.21
CA ILE A 12 17.98 -18.59 -3.53
C ILE A 12 18.17 -18.66 -5.03
N GLU A 13 17.53 -19.61 -5.71
CA GLU A 13 17.73 -19.89 -7.14
C GLU A 13 17.04 -18.83 -8.04
N GLU A 14 15.79 -18.47 -7.75
CA GLU A 14 15.01 -17.56 -8.60
C GLU A 14 15.19 -16.08 -8.23
N CYS A 15 15.37 -15.78 -6.95
CA CYS A 15 15.42 -14.40 -6.46
C CYS A 15 16.80 -13.95 -6.02
N HIS A 16 17.80 -14.84 -6.00
CA HIS A 16 19.16 -14.59 -5.48
C HIS A 16 19.17 -14.03 -4.04
N VAL A 17 18.20 -14.42 -3.21
CA VAL A 17 18.05 -13.98 -1.82
C VAL A 17 18.70 -14.98 -0.91
N LEU A 18 19.75 -14.56 -0.19
CA LEU A 18 20.35 -15.36 0.88
C LEU A 18 19.46 -15.30 2.12
N ILE A 19 19.03 -16.47 2.59
CA ILE A 19 18.26 -16.58 3.83
C ILE A 19 19.18 -17.05 4.93
N GLU A 20 19.45 -16.18 5.87
CA GLU A 20 20.16 -16.51 7.10
C GLU A 20 19.16 -16.78 8.24
N PRO A 21 18.97 -18.03 8.64
CA PRO A 21 18.09 -18.32 9.77
C PRO A 21 18.76 -17.85 11.05
N THR A 22 18.07 -17.03 11.82
CA THR A 22 18.50 -16.69 13.18
C THR A 22 18.35 -17.91 14.09
N GLY A 23 19.39 -18.20 14.88
CA GLY A 23 19.34 -19.27 15.88
C GLY A 23 18.21 -19.02 16.89
N LYS A 24 17.63 -20.12 17.43
CA LYS A 24 16.49 -20.07 18.35
C LYS A 24 16.69 -19.18 19.58
N GLU A 25 17.93 -18.92 19.97
CA GLU A 25 18.28 -18.17 21.18
C GLU A 25 18.80 -16.74 20.89
N ASN A 26 18.85 -16.34 19.60
CA ASN A 26 19.41 -15.04 19.24
C ASN A 26 18.31 -14.06 18.81
N SER A 27 17.46 -13.66 19.75
CA SER A 27 16.40 -12.65 19.51
C SER A 27 16.99 -11.28 19.15
N ALA A 28 18.22 -10.95 19.60
CA ALA A 28 18.88 -9.69 19.28
C ALA A 28 19.16 -9.52 17.77
N ALA A 29 19.43 -10.63 17.06
CA ALA A 29 19.64 -10.62 15.62
C ALA A 29 18.34 -10.25 14.82
N ASN A 30 17.18 -10.53 15.38
CA ASN A 30 15.88 -10.18 14.80
C ASN A 30 15.39 -8.77 15.15
N GLY A 31 16.04 -8.08 16.08
CA GLY A 31 15.55 -6.79 16.58
C GLY A 31 15.35 -5.71 15.51
N LYS A 32 16.12 -5.73 14.42
CA LYS A 32 15.90 -4.82 13.28
C LYS A 32 14.61 -5.15 12.52
N SER A 33 14.38 -6.43 12.26
CA SER A 33 13.19 -6.90 11.55
C SER A 33 11.93 -6.65 12.38
N GLU A 34 11.97 -6.96 13.67
CA GLU A 34 10.87 -6.73 14.60
C GLU A 34 10.51 -5.23 14.69
N ARG A 35 11.52 -4.36 14.80
CA ARG A 35 11.31 -2.92 14.79
C ARG A 35 10.67 -2.45 13.48
N SER A 36 11.15 -2.94 12.34
CA SER A 36 10.60 -2.58 11.03
C SER A 36 9.14 -3.02 10.89
N ILE A 37 8.81 -4.23 11.35
CA ILE A 37 7.43 -4.73 11.37
C ILE A 37 6.56 -3.86 12.28
N GLY A 38 7.06 -3.49 13.46
CA GLY A 38 6.35 -2.59 14.37
C GLY A 38 6.06 -1.23 13.75
N VAL A 39 7.05 -0.62 13.11
CA VAL A 39 6.88 0.67 12.41
C VAL A 39 5.84 0.58 11.30
N LEU A 40 5.91 -0.48 10.47
CA LEU A 40 4.94 -0.73 9.41
C LEU A 40 3.53 -0.93 9.96
N GLY A 41 3.39 -1.68 11.06
CA GLY A 41 2.11 -1.90 11.71
C GLY A 41 1.45 -0.59 12.16
N VAL A 42 2.20 0.25 12.87
CA VAL A 42 1.71 1.57 13.30
C VAL A 42 1.36 2.45 12.10
N GLN A 43 2.20 2.47 11.08
CA GLN A 43 1.94 3.27 9.88
C GLN A 43 0.68 2.81 9.14
N ALA A 44 0.45 1.50 9.02
CA ALA A 44 -0.75 0.96 8.40
C ALA A 44 -2.02 1.31 9.21
N GLN A 45 -1.95 1.27 10.53
CA GLN A 45 -3.04 1.72 11.39
C GLN A 45 -3.36 3.20 11.18
N LEU A 46 -2.35 4.06 11.13
CA LEU A 46 -2.53 5.48 10.88
C LEU A 46 -3.17 5.74 9.51
N LEU A 47 -2.72 5.04 8.46
CA LEU A 47 -3.30 5.16 7.12
C LEU A 47 -4.78 4.76 7.10
N LEU A 48 -5.16 3.67 7.78
CA LEU A 48 -6.55 3.23 7.89
C LEU A 48 -7.39 4.24 8.68
N CYS A 49 -6.88 4.75 9.80
CA CYS A 49 -7.57 5.77 10.60
C CYS A 49 -7.80 7.05 9.81
N MET A 50 -6.76 7.56 9.13
CA MET A 50 -6.85 8.81 8.35
C MET A 50 -7.82 8.68 7.18
N SER A 51 -7.86 7.53 6.52
CA SER A 51 -8.75 7.27 5.39
C SER A 51 -10.15 6.82 5.82
N ALA A 52 -10.39 6.59 7.11
CA ALA A 52 -11.62 6.00 7.66
C ALA A 52 -12.00 4.65 6.98
N LEU A 53 -11.00 3.90 6.53
CA LEU A 53 -11.19 2.59 5.91
C LEU A 53 -11.18 1.49 6.97
N ASP A 54 -11.93 0.42 6.70
CA ASP A 54 -12.02 -0.77 7.54
C ASP A 54 -10.71 -1.58 7.53
N LEU A 55 -10.53 -2.40 8.57
CA LEU A 55 -9.39 -3.32 8.72
C LEU A 55 -9.23 -4.30 7.56
N ILE A 56 -10.27 -4.58 6.77
CA ILE A 56 -10.18 -5.41 5.58
C ILE A 56 -9.15 -4.89 4.57
N PHE A 57 -8.83 -3.58 4.62
CA PHE A 57 -7.84 -2.94 3.75
C PHE A 57 -6.42 -2.99 4.33
N TRP A 58 -6.20 -3.70 5.45
CA TRP A 58 -4.92 -3.79 6.13
C TRP A 58 -3.73 -4.14 5.22
N CYS A 59 -3.90 -5.13 4.35
CA CYS A 59 -2.83 -5.55 3.43
C CYS A 59 -2.41 -4.42 2.49
N PHE A 60 -3.36 -3.64 1.98
CA PHE A 60 -3.08 -2.49 1.11
C PHE A 60 -2.42 -1.35 1.89
N ALA A 61 -2.84 -1.11 3.13
CA ALA A 61 -2.23 -0.12 4.00
C ALA A 61 -0.77 -0.47 4.33
N ILE A 62 -0.45 -1.73 4.59
CA ILE A 62 0.94 -2.19 4.76
C ILE A 62 1.76 -1.99 3.49
N LEU A 63 1.25 -2.40 2.33
CA LEU A 63 1.95 -2.22 1.05
C LEU A 63 2.22 -0.75 0.76
N HIS A 64 1.25 0.11 1.00
CA HIS A 64 1.42 1.55 0.87
C HIS A 64 2.43 2.11 1.88
N GLY A 65 2.39 1.65 3.13
CA GLY A 65 3.38 1.98 4.15
C GLY A 65 4.80 1.57 3.77
N CYS A 66 4.98 0.37 3.21
CA CYS A 66 6.28 -0.07 2.67
C CYS A 66 6.77 0.87 1.56
N LEU A 67 5.89 1.26 0.65
CA LEU A 67 6.23 2.19 -0.42
C LEU A 67 6.70 3.53 0.16
N LEU A 68 5.96 4.11 1.10
CA LEU A 68 6.31 5.37 1.74
C LEU A 68 7.65 5.31 2.46
N LEU A 69 7.95 4.22 3.18
CA LEU A 69 9.25 4.04 3.85
C LEU A 69 10.41 3.95 2.87
N ASN A 70 10.22 3.29 1.73
CA ASN A 70 11.25 3.16 0.70
C ASN A 70 11.47 4.46 -0.09
N LEU A 71 10.50 5.34 -0.13
CA LEU A 71 10.59 6.64 -0.80
C LEU A 71 10.98 7.78 0.14
N ARG A 72 11.02 7.53 1.44
CA ARG A 72 11.41 8.54 2.44
C ARG A 72 12.91 8.81 2.37
N PRO A 73 13.35 10.08 2.22
CA PRO A 73 14.75 10.45 2.35
C PRO A 73 15.30 10.05 3.73
N ARG A 74 16.56 9.64 3.77
CA ARG A 74 17.23 9.32 5.01
C ARG A 74 17.64 10.59 5.76
N ALA A 75 17.65 10.52 7.08
CA ALA A 75 18.03 11.64 7.94
C ALA A 75 19.51 12.08 7.76
N ASP A 76 20.36 11.20 7.25
CA ASP A 76 21.79 11.44 6.98
C ASP A 76 22.04 12.14 5.63
N GLY A 77 21.01 12.60 4.95
CA GLY A 77 21.09 13.28 3.65
C GLY A 77 21.34 12.36 2.45
N ARG A 78 21.35 11.05 2.65
CA ARG A 78 21.43 10.07 1.56
C ARG A 78 20.12 10.01 0.79
N LEU A 79 20.22 9.46 -0.42
CA LEU A 79 19.06 9.16 -1.23
C LEU A 79 18.09 8.23 -0.49
N CYS A 80 16.83 8.23 -0.89
CA CYS A 80 15.87 7.26 -0.37
C CYS A 80 16.29 5.84 -0.79
N PRO A 81 15.90 4.79 -0.02
CA PRO A 81 16.25 3.41 -0.33
C PRO A 81 15.91 2.99 -1.77
N PHE A 82 14.80 3.48 -2.29
CA PHE A 82 14.38 3.20 -3.66
C PHE A 82 15.37 3.75 -4.69
N SER A 83 15.79 5.02 -4.55
CA SER A 83 16.73 5.65 -5.46
C SER A 83 18.14 5.06 -5.36
N GLU A 84 18.55 4.61 -4.16
CA GLU A 84 19.84 3.92 -3.98
C GLU A 84 19.90 2.58 -4.74
N ILE A 85 18.78 1.82 -4.76
CA ILE A 85 18.75 0.50 -5.40
C ILE A 85 18.56 0.61 -6.92
N PHE A 86 17.65 1.46 -7.34
CA PHE A 86 17.23 1.51 -8.75
C PHE A 86 17.93 2.60 -9.57
N GLY A 87 18.69 3.48 -8.94
CA GLY A 87 19.44 4.55 -9.62
C GLY A 87 18.55 5.60 -10.31
N VAL A 88 17.27 5.66 -9.97
CA VAL A 88 16.29 6.58 -10.54
C VAL A 88 15.68 7.46 -9.46
N ASP A 89 15.26 8.66 -9.85
CA ASP A 89 14.55 9.52 -8.93
C ASP A 89 13.28 8.84 -8.44
N ALA A 90 13.05 8.98 -7.15
CA ALA A 90 11.91 8.37 -6.52
C ALA A 90 10.61 8.82 -7.23
N MET A 91 9.71 7.86 -7.44
CA MET A 91 8.38 8.07 -8.04
C MET A 91 7.47 8.89 -7.11
N ALA A 92 8.01 9.89 -6.43
CA ALA A 92 7.28 10.70 -5.44
C ALA A 92 6.01 11.32 -6.04
N ASN A 93 6.06 11.72 -7.31
CA ASN A 93 4.92 12.29 -8.02
C ASN A 93 3.78 11.30 -8.30
N ALA A 94 4.02 10.01 -8.17
CA ALA A 94 3.00 8.97 -8.37
C ALA A 94 2.30 8.58 -7.06
N ILE A 95 2.85 8.98 -5.91
CA ILE A 95 2.24 8.70 -4.62
C ILE A 95 1.00 9.55 -4.47
N ARG A 96 -0.06 8.92 -3.96
CA ARG A 96 -1.34 9.57 -3.64
C ARG A 96 -1.73 9.25 -2.21
N ILE A 97 -2.58 10.06 -1.63
CA ILE A 97 -3.10 9.84 -0.28
C ILE A 97 -3.91 8.54 -0.27
N PHE A 98 -3.58 7.64 0.65
CA PHE A 98 -4.28 6.37 0.83
C PHE A 98 -5.76 6.60 1.15
N GLY A 99 -6.66 5.90 0.46
CA GLY A 99 -8.10 6.05 0.65
C GLY A 99 -8.75 7.20 -0.12
N SER A 100 -7.99 7.95 -0.93
CA SER A 100 -8.55 9.00 -1.77
C SER A 100 -9.52 8.48 -2.82
N LEU A 101 -10.36 9.36 -3.30
CA LEU A 101 -11.29 9.06 -4.37
C LEU A 101 -10.55 8.93 -5.70
N VAL A 102 -10.82 7.87 -6.44
CA VAL A 102 -10.25 7.65 -7.77
C VAL A 102 -11.32 7.55 -8.83
N TYR A 103 -11.05 8.20 -9.95
CA TYR A 103 -11.86 8.12 -11.17
C TYR A 103 -11.04 7.43 -12.25
N GLN A 104 -11.45 6.23 -12.63
CA GLN A 104 -10.85 5.50 -13.73
C GLN A 104 -11.66 5.69 -15.00
N VAL A 105 -10.99 6.07 -16.09
CA VAL A 105 -11.60 6.16 -17.41
C VAL A 105 -11.49 4.81 -18.12
N ASP A 106 -12.62 4.18 -18.40
CA ASP A 106 -12.66 2.97 -19.21
C ASP A 106 -12.78 3.32 -20.70
N ARG A 107 -11.63 3.28 -21.41
CA ARG A 107 -11.55 3.62 -22.84
C ARG A 107 -12.44 2.73 -23.75
N ARG A 108 -12.89 1.58 -23.28
CA ARG A 108 -13.77 0.69 -24.07
C ARG A 108 -15.15 1.30 -24.28
N TYR A 109 -15.57 2.21 -23.40
CA TYR A 109 -16.90 2.82 -23.42
C TYR A 109 -16.93 4.23 -24.05
N THR A 110 -15.79 4.88 -24.25
CA THR A 110 -15.71 6.28 -24.74
C THR A 110 -16.30 6.51 -26.13
N ARG A 111 -16.49 5.45 -26.94
CA ARG A 111 -17.05 5.60 -28.29
C ARG A 111 -18.56 5.73 -28.36
N ARG A 112 -19.31 5.37 -27.32
CA ARG A 112 -20.79 5.28 -27.38
C ARG A 112 -21.56 6.07 -26.32
N ARG A 113 -21.01 6.28 -25.12
CA ARG A 113 -21.70 7.01 -24.02
C ARG A 113 -20.67 7.63 -23.08
N PRO A 114 -20.52 8.96 -23.06
CA PRO A 114 -19.54 9.64 -22.17
C PRO A 114 -19.83 9.39 -20.68
N ASP A 115 -21.08 9.30 -20.26
CA ASP A 115 -21.47 9.19 -18.85
C ASP A 115 -21.19 7.83 -18.21
N SER A 116 -20.98 6.77 -19.00
CA SER A 116 -20.71 5.43 -18.51
C SER A 116 -19.21 5.05 -18.50
N ALA A 117 -18.34 5.94 -18.95
CA ALA A 117 -16.93 5.68 -19.17
C ALA A 117 -16.07 5.81 -17.90
N THR A 118 -16.63 6.32 -16.82
CA THR A 118 -15.87 6.60 -15.60
C THR A 118 -16.32 5.70 -14.46
N ARG A 119 -15.36 4.95 -13.88
CA ARG A 119 -15.58 4.17 -12.66
C ARG A 119 -15.05 4.95 -11.49
N LYS A 120 -15.88 5.10 -10.47
CA LYS A 120 -15.54 5.74 -9.21
C LYS A 120 -15.11 4.68 -8.19
N GLY A 121 -14.00 4.91 -7.51
CA GLY A 121 -13.47 3.95 -6.55
C GLY A 121 -12.64 4.60 -5.44
N ILE A 122 -12.08 3.76 -4.59
CA ILE A 122 -11.17 4.14 -3.51
C ILE A 122 -9.76 3.72 -3.91
N TRP A 123 -8.83 4.67 -3.93
CA TRP A 123 -7.44 4.42 -4.26
C TRP A 123 -6.74 3.66 -3.13
N LEU A 124 -6.09 2.54 -3.43
CA LEU A 124 -5.46 1.66 -2.45
C LEU A 124 -3.94 1.52 -2.65
N GLY A 125 -3.41 2.02 -3.76
CA GLY A 125 -1.98 1.96 -4.01
C GLY A 125 -1.62 1.83 -5.48
N LEU A 126 -0.34 1.52 -5.72
CA LEU A 126 0.23 1.27 -7.04
C LEU A 126 0.48 -0.23 -7.23
N HIS A 127 0.46 -0.70 -8.46
CA HIS A 127 0.76 -2.08 -8.82
C HIS A 127 1.87 -2.17 -9.87
N GLY A 128 3.05 -2.61 -9.43
CA GLY A 128 4.22 -2.82 -10.30
C GLY A 128 4.83 -1.55 -10.87
N THR A 129 4.04 -0.69 -11.47
CA THR A 129 4.47 0.58 -12.06
C THR A 129 3.64 1.76 -11.55
N PRO A 130 4.16 3.00 -11.59
CA PRO A 130 3.41 4.19 -11.17
C PRO A 130 2.21 4.52 -12.05
N GLN A 131 2.09 3.85 -13.18
CA GLN A 131 1.00 4.06 -14.14
C GLN A 131 -0.24 3.20 -13.84
N ILE A 132 -0.09 2.17 -12.99
CA ILE A 132 -1.16 1.24 -12.64
C ILE A 132 -1.56 1.45 -11.19
N CYS A 133 -2.79 1.88 -10.97
CA CYS A 133 -3.36 1.95 -9.62
C CYS A 133 -4.18 0.71 -9.29
N VAL A 134 -4.19 0.37 -8.01
CA VAL A 134 -5.14 -0.57 -7.41
C VAL A 134 -6.23 0.25 -6.74
N PHE A 135 -7.47 -0.05 -7.05
CA PHE A 135 -8.61 0.62 -6.44
C PHE A 135 -9.78 -0.34 -6.20
N MET A 136 -10.61 -0.03 -5.22
CA MET A 136 -11.88 -0.72 -5.01
C MET A 136 -12.99 0.09 -5.66
N ASP A 137 -13.67 -0.51 -6.62
CA ASP A 137 -14.85 0.07 -7.28
C ASP A 137 -15.99 0.25 -6.26
N GLN A 138 -16.56 1.45 -6.21
CA GLN A 138 -17.62 1.78 -5.25
C GLN A 138 -18.92 1.00 -5.46
N LEU A 139 -19.27 0.72 -6.71
CA LEU A 139 -20.51 0.03 -7.05
C LEU A 139 -20.42 -1.47 -6.87
N THR A 140 -19.35 -2.05 -7.43
CA THR A 140 -19.20 -3.52 -7.45
C THR A 140 -18.49 -4.06 -6.20
N LYS A 141 -17.86 -3.20 -5.40
CA LYS A 141 -17.01 -3.57 -4.25
C LYS A 141 -15.86 -4.52 -4.61
N ARG A 142 -15.48 -4.57 -5.89
CA ARG A 142 -14.38 -5.41 -6.38
C ARG A 142 -13.10 -4.59 -6.52
N PHE A 143 -11.96 -5.27 -6.31
CA PHE A 143 -10.65 -4.69 -6.58
C PHE A 143 -10.39 -4.72 -8.08
N ASN A 144 -9.91 -3.59 -8.60
CA ASN A 144 -9.60 -3.40 -10.02
C ASN A 144 -8.24 -2.74 -10.18
N TYR A 145 -7.68 -2.90 -11.36
CA TYR A 145 -6.43 -2.25 -11.78
C TYR A 145 -6.74 -1.25 -12.88
N GLY A 146 -6.23 -0.04 -12.76
CA GLY A 146 -6.50 1.03 -13.70
C GLY A 146 -5.23 1.73 -14.20
N HIS A 147 -5.13 1.93 -15.54
CA HIS A 147 -4.00 2.65 -16.17
C HIS A 147 -4.27 4.13 -16.36
N HIS A 148 -5.52 4.52 -16.61
CA HIS A 148 -5.90 5.90 -16.83
C HIS A 148 -6.83 6.32 -15.70
N TYR A 149 -6.25 7.00 -14.72
CA TYR A 149 -6.98 7.39 -13.53
C TYR A 149 -6.63 8.81 -13.09
N ILE A 150 -7.57 9.44 -12.44
CA ILE A 150 -7.41 10.72 -11.75
C ILE A 150 -7.75 10.47 -10.29
N VAL A 151 -6.90 10.94 -9.38
CA VAL A 151 -7.12 10.84 -7.94
C VAL A 151 -7.50 12.21 -7.41
N ASP A 152 -8.61 12.28 -6.71
CA ASP A 152 -9.03 13.45 -5.97
C ASP A 152 -8.60 13.28 -4.51
N GLU A 153 -7.54 14.00 -4.13
CA GLU A 153 -6.96 13.94 -2.79
C GLU A 153 -7.67 14.86 -1.79
N PHE A 154 -8.51 15.77 -2.27
CA PHE A 154 -9.26 16.70 -1.42
C PHE A 154 -10.53 16.07 -0.88
N ASP A 155 -11.12 15.16 -1.63
CA ASP A 155 -12.30 14.41 -1.20
C ASP A 155 -11.86 13.00 -0.75
N LEU A 156 -11.43 12.91 0.51
CA LEU A 156 -11.17 11.61 1.14
C LEU A 156 -12.51 10.87 1.17
N HIS A 157 -12.52 9.68 0.58
CA HIS A 157 -13.71 8.87 0.55
C HIS A 157 -14.15 8.53 1.98
N LYS A 158 -15.10 9.26 2.47
CA LYS A 158 -15.86 8.88 3.67
C LYS A 158 -16.84 7.81 3.22
N LEU A 159 -16.44 6.54 3.30
CA LEU A 159 -17.45 5.49 3.40
C LEU A 159 -18.37 5.90 4.55
N PRO A 160 -19.70 5.73 4.43
CA PRO A 160 -20.56 5.75 5.61
C PRO A 160 -20.09 4.57 6.48
N CYS A 161 -19.05 4.80 7.23
CA CYS A 161 -18.57 3.88 8.22
C CYS A 161 -19.48 4.07 9.44
N ASP A 162 -20.28 3.09 9.72
CA ASP A 162 -20.44 2.73 11.10
C ASP A 162 -19.03 2.65 11.68
N ARG A 163 -18.68 3.62 12.51
CA ARG A 163 -17.38 3.95 13.06
C ARG A 163 -16.47 2.74 13.16
N SER A 164 -15.39 2.69 12.35
CA SER A 164 -14.47 1.56 12.42
C SER A 164 -14.00 1.36 13.87
N PRO A 165 -13.75 0.14 14.32
CA PRO A 165 -13.25 -0.12 15.68
C PRO A 165 -12.02 0.73 16.03
N ALA A 166 -11.17 1.03 15.04
CA ALA A 166 -10.00 1.89 15.20
C ALA A 166 -10.39 3.37 15.48
N ALA A 167 -11.43 3.88 14.83
CA ALA A 167 -11.93 5.23 15.08
C ALA A 167 -12.60 5.34 16.45
N ARG A 168 -13.22 4.25 16.96
CA ARG A 168 -13.76 4.20 18.33
C ARG A 168 -12.65 4.25 19.37
N MET A 169 -11.53 3.53 19.16
CA MET A 169 -10.39 3.56 20.08
C MET A 169 -9.74 4.95 20.18
N LEU A 170 -9.70 5.73 19.10
CA LEU A 170 -9.14 7.08 19.12
C LEU A 170 -10.13 8.12 19.65
N ALA A 171 -11.43 7.88 19.56
CA ALA A 171 -12.46 8.77 20.09
C ALA A 171 -12.68 8.61 21.60
N GLY A 172 -12.04 7.62 22.24
CA GLY A 172 -12.20 7.37 23.68
C GLY A 172 -13.61 6.90 24.06
N ASP A 173 -14.40 6.41 23.11
CA ASP A 173 -15.69 5.78 23.41
C ASP A 173 -15.44 4.41 24.07
N PRO A 174 -16.02 4.12 25.26
CA PRO A 174 -15.82 2.87 25.99
C PRO A 174 -16.34 1.63 25.26
#